data_37bb2e3ce6afaaa613b3ff8534dcfa6a
#
_entry.id   37bb2e3ce6afaaa613b3ff8534dcfa6a
#
_cell.length_a   1.000
_cell.length_b   1.000
_cell.length_c   1.000
_cell.angle_alpha   90.00
_cell.angle_beta   90.00
_cell.angle_gamma   90.00
#
_symmetry.space_group_name_H-M   'P 1'
#
loop_
_entity.id
_entity.type
_entity.pdbx_description
1 polymer ?
#
loop_
_entity_poly.entity_id
_entity_poly.type
_entity_poly.pdbx_seq_one_letter_code
_entity_poly.pdbx_strand_id
1 'polypeptide(L)'
;LDSWHNASMAAAQADEWRTLDYGFNMSDFNSSYGYNYQNQHIKQGIKRFISDRVSSLNNQLYYSGEDPFIYEVIPSHQSMLLNDTFSISVSAFGPVGIDNIIFHYRINSNDWETFQLSYSPIENSKMVEEQDRWFGTVVMETEGEIDWYLTAIKNGQVERYPIEGYKSLTIVNPNDLSDIQINELLAINDLTLGDDYGEFDDWIELINHGETP
;
A
#
# COMPACT_ATOMS: atom_id res chain seq x y z
N LEU A 1 11.80 -17.83 -8.54
CA LEU A 1 10.92 -18.93 -8.97
C LEU A 1 11.26 -20.26 -8.30
N ASP A 2 12.54 -20.68 -8.27
CA ASP A 2 12.92 -21.97 -7.68
C ASP A 2 12.50 -22.08 -6.20
N SER A 3 12.63 -21.02 -5.42
CA SER A 3 12.18 -21.00 -4.02
C SER A 3 10.67 -21.15 -3.87
N TRP A 4 9.88 -20.54 -4.75
CA TRP A 4 8.42 -20.68 -4.77
C TRP A 4 7.98 -22.09 -5.16
N HIS A 5 8.61 -22.69 -6.16
CA HIS A 5 8.35 -24.07 -6.55
C HIS A 5 8.62 -25.03 -5.39
N ASN A 6 9.77 -24.88 -4.73
CA ASN A 6 10.13 -25.71 -3.57
C ASN A 6 9.17 -25.51 -2.38
N ALA A 7 8.76 -24.27 -2.10
CA ALA A 7 7.80 -23.97 -1.02
C ALA A 7 6.42 -24.59 -1.29
N SER A 8 6.02 -24.67 -2.56
CA SER A 8 4.71 -25.24 -2.96
C SER A 8 4.70 -26.77 -3.05
N MET A 9 5.86 -27.43 -2.97
CA MET A 9 6.00 -28.88 -3.20
C MET A 9 5.14 -29.71 -2.24
N ALA A 10 5.20 -29.40 -0.93
CA ALA A 10 4.45 -30.15 0.07
C ALA A 10 2.93 -30.02 -0.12
N ALA A 11 2.45 -28.81 -0.45
CA ALA A 11 1.05 -28.58 -0.73
C ALA A 11 0.59 -29.32 -2.01
N ALA A 12 1.42 -29.30 -3.06
CA ALA A 12 1.15 -30.04 -4.29
C ALA A 12 1.11 -31.57 -4.08
N GLN A 13 1.95 -32.10 -3.17
CA GLN A 13 1.93 -33.52 -2.82
C GLN A 13 0.68 -33.91 -2.03
N ALA A 14 0.23 -33.03 -1.13
CA ALA A 14 -0.95 -33.26 -0.28
C ALA A 14 -2.30 -33.03 -1.01
N ASP A 15 -2.28 -32.48 -2.21
CA ASP A 15 -3.50 -32.18 -2.96
C ASP A 15 -4.08 -33.48 -3.56
N GLU A 16 -5.13 -33.99 -2.92
CA GLU A 16 -5.86 -35.20 -3.34
C GLU A 16 -6.71 -34.96 -4.62
N TRP A 17 -7.04 -33.72 -4.92
CA TRP A 17 -7.92 -33.34 -6.02
C TRP A 17 -7.17 -33.07 -7.34
N ARG A 18 -5.86 -32.92 -7.29
CA ARG A 18 -5.01 -32.57 -8.44
C ARG A 18 -5.25 -33.43 -9.69
N THR A 19 -5.53 -34.71 -9.52
CA THR A 19 -5.72 -35.63 -10.63
C THR A 19 -7.14 -35.68 -11.16
N LEU A 20 -8.10 -35.05 -10.51
CA LEU A 20 -9.51 -35.09 -10.91
C LEU A 20 -9.79 -34.29 -12.17
N ASP A 21 -9.03 -33.23 -12.39
CA ASP A 21 -9.11 -32.41 -13.59
C ASP A 21 -7.89 -32.67 -14.48
N TYR A 22 -8.13 -33.08 -15.71
CA TYR A 22 -7.09 -33.37 -16.73
C TYR A 22 -6.02 -34.40 -16.33
N GLY A 23 -6.12 -35.07 -15.21
CA GLY A 23 -5.20 -36.11 -14.76
C GLY A 23 -3.80 -35.64 -14.39
N PHE A 24 -3.62 -34.37 -13.99
CA PHE A 24 -2.33 -33.82 -13.56
C PHE A 24 -1.77 -34.57 -12.34
N ASN A 25 -0.48 -34.89 -12.38
CA ASN A 25 0.24 -35.59 -11.31
C ASN A 25 1.49 -34.82 -10.86
N MET A 26 2.29 -35.37 -9.92
CA MET A 26 3.50 -34.71 -9.41
C MET A 26 4.61 -34.54 -10.47
N SER A 27 4.65 -35.41 -11.48
CA SER A 27 5.57 -35.23 -12.60
C SER A 27 5.17 -34.01 -13.43
N ASP A 28 3.87 -33.81 -13.62
CA ASP A 28 3.34 -32.63 -14.30
C ASP A 28 3.61 -31.36 -13.50
N PHE A 29 3.40 -31.38 -12.18
CA PHE A 29 3.74 -30.26 -11.31
C PHE A 29 5.21 -29.84 -11.45
N ASN A 30 6.14 -30.80 -11.35
CA ASN A 30 7.56 -30.53 -11.47
C ASN A 30 7.97 -30.07 -12.88
N SER A 31 7.38 -30.68 -13.91
CA SER A 31 7.70 -30.39 -15.31
C SER A 31 7.09 -29.04 -15.77
N SER A 32 5.90 -28.67 -15.26
CA SER A 32 5.20 -27.43 -15.61
C SER A 32 5.99 -26.18 -15.24
N TYR A 33 6.87 -26.28 -14.27
CA TYR A 33 7.79 -25.22 -13.88
C TYR A 33 8.89 -24.95 -14.93
N GLY A 34 9.25 -25.94 -15.75
CA GLY A 34 10.35 -25.86 -16.73
C GLY A 34 10.01 -24.99 -17.95
N TYR A 35 10.83 -25.16 -19.01
CA TYR A 35 10.66 -24.43 -20.28
C TYR A 35 9.74 -25.17 -21.27
N ASN A 36 9.86 -26.49 -21.35
CA ASN A 36 9.32 -27.29 -22.46
C ASN A 36 8.07 -28.10 -22.10
N TYR A 37 7.45 -27.80 -20.96
CA TYR A 37 6.26 -28.52 -20.53
C TYR A 37 5.06 -28.20 -21.44
N GLN A 38 4.38 -29.24 -21.90
CA GLN A 38 3.12 -29.15 -22.62
C GLN A 38 2.23 -30.31 -22.16
N ASN A 39 0.99 -30.00 -21.83
CA ASN A 39 -0.01 -31.00 -21.49
C ASN A 39 -1.41 -30.40 -21.68
N GLN A 40 -2.32 -31.15 -22.32
CA GLN A 40 -3.68 -30.71 -22.63
C GLN A 40 -3.67 -29.31 -23.32
N HIS A 41 -4.29 -28.32 -22.73
CA HIS A 41 -4.31 -26.93 -23.22
C HIS A 41 -3.16 -26.07 -22.66
N ILE A 42 -2.26 -26.61 -21.85
CA ILE A 42 -1.04 -25.92 -21.41
C ILE A 42 -0.02 -25.96 -22.54
N LYS A 43 0.32 -24.80 -23.07
CA LYS A 43 1.18 -24.66 -24.27
C LYS A 43 2.66 -24.57 -23.95
N GLN A 44 3.02 -24.14 -22.74
CA GLN A 44 4.41 -23.96 -22.33
C GLN A 44 4.55 -23.96 -20.80
N GLY A 45 5.74 -24.26 -20.32
CA GLY A 45 6.05 -24.19 -18.90
C GLY A 45 6.22 -22.77 -18.39
N ILE A 46 6.15 -22.61 -17.06
CA ILE A 46 6.15 -21.30 -16.39
C ILE A 46 7.41 -20.47 -16.71
N LYS A 47 8.60 -21.09 -16.68
CA LYS A 47 9.86 -20.37 -17.00
C LYS A 47 9.85 -19.81 -18.41
N ARG A 48 9.35 -20.59 -19.37
CA ARG A 48 9.23 -20.12 -20.76
C ARG A 48 8.22 -19.00 -20.91
N PHE A 49 7.04 -19.16 -20.29
CA PHE A 49 6.01 -18.11 -20.30
C PHE A 49 6.56 -16.78 -19.80
N ILE A 50 7.27 -16.80 -18.66
CA ILE A 50 7.86 -15.57 -18.08
C ILE A 50 8.93 -14.99 -19.01
N SER A 51 9.82 -15.83 -19.55
CA SER A 51 10.88 -15.39 -20.48
C SER A 51 10.29 -14.74 -21.74
N ASP A 52 9.31 -15.39 -22.36
CA ASP A 52 8.63 -14.87 -23.56
C ASP A 52 7.89 -13.58 -23.24
N ARG A 53 7.25 -13.49 -22.06
CA ARG A 53 6.55 -12.28 -21.60
C ARG A 53 7.50 -11.11 -21.37
N VAL A 54 8.62 -11.35 -20.69
CA VAL A 54 9.68 -10.33 -20.48
C VAL A 54 10.21 -9.84 -21.81
N SER A 55 10.53 -10.75 -22.74
CA SER A 55 11.00 -10.37 -24.08
C SER A 55 9.96 -9.55 -24.84
N SER A 56 8.69 -9.95 -24.77
CA SER A 56 7.59 -9.22 -25.41
C SER A 56 7.43 -7.81 -24.81
N LEU A 57 7.51 -7.68 -23.49
CA LEU A 57 7.43 -6.37 -22.83
C LEU A 57 8.61 -5.48 -23.19
N ASN A 58 9.82 -5.99 -23.17
CA ASN A 58 11.03 -5.24 -23.55
C ASN A 58 10.97 -4.75 -25.01
N ASN A 59 10.30 -5.47 -25.90
CA ASN A 59 10.12 -5.05 -27.28
C ASN A 59 8.99 -4.03 -27.48
N GLN A 60 8.04 -3.94 -26.54
CA GLN A 60 6.87 -3.06 -26.61
C GLN A 60 7.05 -1.78 -25.78
N LEU A 61 7.78 -1.88 -24.66
CA LEU A 61 8.02 -0.78 -23.74
C LEU A 61 9.39 -0.19 -24.03
N TYR A 62 9.40 0.88 -24.82
CA TYR A 62 10.61 1.67 -25.03
C TYR A 62 10.57 2.90 -24.13
N TYR A 63 11.45 2.95 -23.13
CA TYR A 63 11.66 4.09 -22.27
C TYR A 63 13.13 4.47 -22.28
N SER A 64 13.42 5.70 -22.71
CA SER A 64 14.78 6.25 -22.80
C SER A 64 15.02 7.41 -21.83
N GLY A 65 14.03 7.75 -20.99
CA GLY A 65 14.14 8.79 -19.99
C GLY A 65 14.91 8.33 -18.76
N GLU A 66 15.43 9.30 -18.02
CA GLU A 66 16.06 9.11 -16.71
C GLU A 66 15.17 9.61 -15.57
N ASP A 67 13.95 10.04 -15.90
CA ASP A 67 13.03 10.66 -14.95
C ASP A 67 12.67 9.67 -13.83
N PRO A 68 12.69 10.11 -12.57
CA PRO A 68 12.21 9.32 -11.47
C PRO A 68 10.69 9.15 -11.54
N PHE A 69 10.16 8.15 -10.87
CA PHE A 69 8.72 7.89 -10.80
C PHE A 69 8.31 7.55 -9.37
N ILE A 70 7.29 8.24 -8.86
CA ILE A 70 6.72 8.02 -7.52
C ILE A 70 5.48 7.14 -7.66
N TYR A 71 5.41 6.09 -6.86
CA TYR A 71 4.26 5.20 -6.80
C TYR A 71 4.01 4.71 -5.37
N GLU A 72 2.85 4.11 -5.12
CA GLU A 72 2.44 3.56 -3.84
C GLU A 72 2.69 4.48 -2.64
N VAL A 73 2.04 5.63 -2.67
CA VAL A 73 2.12 6.65 -1.62
C VAL A 73 1.13 6.33 -0.51
N ILE A 74 1.64 6.10 0.70
CA ILE A 74 0.88 5.68 1.87
C ILE A 74 1.09 6.69 2.99
N PRO A 75 0.18 7.68 3.15
CA PRO A 75 0.17 8.54 4.33
C PRO A 75 -0.40 7.78 5.53
N SER A 76 0.09 8.06 6.74
CA SER A 76 -0.41 7.44 7.97
C SER A 76 -1.84 7.84 8.33
N HIS A 77 -2.26 9.04 7.93
CA HIS A 77 -3.53 9.63 8.30
C HIS A 77 -4.18 10.35 7.13
N GLN A 78 -5.52 10.38 7.12
CA GLN A 78 -6.32 11.25 6.26
C GLN A 78 -6.84 12.47 7.05
N SER A 79 -6.95 12.33 8.37
CA SER A 79 -7.13 13.39 9.36
C SER A 79 -6.38 12.99 10.62
N MET A 80 -5.91 13.95 11.42
CA MET A 80 -5.10 13.66 12.61
C MET A 80 -5.33 14.71 13.71
N LEU A 81 -4.87 14.41 14.91
CA LEU A 81 -4.93 15.35 16.01
C LEU A 81 -3.69 16.25 16.04
N LEU A 82 -3.85 17.43 16.61
CA LEU A 82 -2.75 18.33 16.88
C LEU A 82 -1.69 17.65 17.77
N ASN A 83 -0.43 17.83 17.43
CA ASN A 83 0.76 17.20 18.03
C ASN A 83 0.93 15.69 17.72
N ASP A 84 0.08 15.09 16.88
CA ASP A 84 0.33 13.76 16.37
C ASP A 84 1.49 13.76 15.36
N THR A 85 2.10 12.60 15.21
CA THR A 85 3.14 12.39 14.23
C THR A 85 2.54 11.93 12.90
N PHE A 86 2.60 12.78 11.88
CA PHE A 86 2.34 12.36 10.52
C PHE A 86 3.52 11.57 9.98
N SER A 87 3.24 10.43 9.37
CA SER A 87 4.24 9.67 8.65
C SER A 87 3.82 9.41 7.20
N ILE A 88 4.79 9.36 6.31
CA ILE A 88 4.57 9.05 4.91
C ILE A 88 5.56 7.99 4.45
N SER A 89 5.03 6.98 3.81
CA SER A 89 5.77 5.91 3.18
C SER A 89 5.49 5.95 1.68
N VAL A 90 6.53 5.89 0.87
CA VAL A 90 6.39 6.03 -0.58
C VAL A 90 7.40 5.13 -1.28
N SER A 91 7.00 4.56 -2.40
CA SER A 91 7.92 3.85 -3.29
C SER A 91 8.26 4.74 -4.48
N ALA A 92 9.52 4.74 -4.88
CA ALA A 92 9.98 5.49 -6.03
C ALA A 92 11.05 4.74 -6.80
N PHE A 93 10.92 4.77 -8.12
CA PHE A 93 11.84 4.13 -9.05
C PHE A 93 12.45 5.17 -9.98
N GLY A 94 13.72 4.98 -10.32
CA GLY A 94 14.39 5.69 -11.40
C GLY A 94 15.34 4.75 -12.12
N PRO A 95 15.41 4.76 -13.46
CA PRO A 95 16.30 3.89 -14.23
C PRO A 95 17.76 3.99 -13.82
N VAL A 96 18.15 5.15 -13.32
CA VAL A 96 19.50 5.46 -12.82
C VAL A 96 19.54 5.74 -11.31
N GLY A 97 18.49 5.30 -10.59
CA GLY A 97 18.31 5.49 -9.15
C GLY A 97 17.59 6.79 -8.80
N ILE A 98 17.43 7.05 -7.51
CA ILE A 98 16.83 8.27 -6.93
C ILE A 98 17.87 8.96 -6.07
N ASP A 99 18.02 10.28 -6.19
CA ASP A 99 18.91 11.05 -5.32
C ASP A 99 18.20 11.44 -4.03
N ASN A 100 17.00 12.01 -4.14
CA ASN A 100 16.22 12.50 -3.02
C ASN A 100 14.73 12.35 -3.28
N ILE A 101 13.97 12.13 -2.21
CA ILE A 101 12.52 12.35 -2.18
C ILE A 101 12.24 13.39 -1.10
N ILE A 102 11.52 14.45 -1.48
CA ILE A 102 11.20 15.57 -0.62
C ILE A 102 9.69 15.64 -0.44
N PHE A 103 9.25 15.69 0.80
CA PHE A 103 7.89 16.01 1.18
C PHE A 103 7.76 17.51 1.34
N HIS A 104 6.79 18.09 0.67
CA HIS A 104 6.45 19.51 0.74
C HIS A 104 5.07 19.62 1.36
N TYR A 105 4.92 20.47 2.35
CA TYR A 105 3.63 20.71 2.99
C TYR A 105 3.49 22.18 3.40
N ARG A 106 2.25 22.60 3.55
CA ARG A 106 1.92 23.90 4.15
C ARG A 106 0.61 23.76 4.91
N ILE A 107 0.46 24.57 5.96
CA ILE A 107 -0.70 24.59 6.81
C ILE A 107 -1.44 25.92 6.61
N ASN A 108 -2.77 25.85 6.43
CA ASN A 108 -3.64 27.03 6.25
C ASN A 108 -3.18 28.01 5.16
N SER A 109 -2.64 27.46 4.04
CA SER A 109 -2.11 28.25 2.92
C SER A 109 -0.90 29.16 3.26
N ASN A 110 -0.19 28.88 4.34
CA ASN A 110 1.08 29.53 4.68
C ASN A 110 2.22 29.16 3.71
N ASP A 111 3.43 29.55 4.02
CA ASP A 111 4.61 29.18 3.24
C ASP A 111 4.85 27.68 3.26
N TRP A 112 5.47 27.17 2.18
CA TRP A 112 5.83 25.78 2.06
C TRP A 112 7.00 25.40 2.96
N GLU A 113 6.80 24.35 3.72
CA GLU A 113 7.84 23.66 4.47
C GLU A 113 8.22 22.35 3.78
N THR A 114 9.42 21.87 4.06
CA THR A 114 9.92 20.65 3.43
C THR A 114 10.73 19.79 4.37
N PHE A 115 10.66 18.47 4.19
CA PHE A 115 11.66 17.56 4.74
C PHE A 115 11.99 16.43 3.74
N GLN A 116 13.18 15.89 3.87
CA GLN A 116 13.66 14.81 3.01
C GLN A 116 13.28 13.46 3.62
N LEU A 117 12.74 12.56 2.79
CA LEU A 117 12.53 11.18 3.18
C LEU A 117 13.85 10.40 3.15
N SER A 118 13.92 9.37 3.99
CA SER A 118 15.04 8.44 4.03
C SER A 118 14.70 7.17 3.27
N TYR A 119 15.66 6.64 2.50
CA TYR A 119 15.53 5.33 1.88
C TYR A 119 15.44 4.24 2.96
N SER A 120 14.37 3.48 2.94
CA SER A 120 14.01 2.54 4.00
C SER A 120 13.39 1.25 3.43
N PRO A 121 14.15 0.47 2.65
CA PRO A 121 13.67 -0.78 2.07
C PRO A 121 13.35 -1.80 3.16
N ILE A 122 12.35 -2.66 2.91
CA ILE A 122 12.05 -3.78 3.77
C ILE A 122 13.03 -4.92 3.46
N GLU A 123 13.84 -5.27 4.46
CA GLU A 123 14.88 -6.30 4.30
C GLU A 123 14.28 -7.65 3.89
N ASN A 124 14.95 -8.31 2.96
CA ASN A 124 14.58 -9.62 2.42
C ASN A 124 13.22 -9.69 1.70
N SER A 125 12.54 -8.58 1.51
CA SER A 125 11.35 -8.54 0.67
C SER A 125 11.68 -8.91 -0.79
N LYS A 126 10.68 -9.46 -1.49
CA LYS A 126 10.70 -9.73 -2.92
C LYS A 126 9.73 -8.82 -3.69
N MET A 127 9.05 -7.95 -2.97
CA MET A 127 8.13 -6.96 -3.52
C MET A 127 8.93 -5.73 -3.94
N VAL A 128 8.71 -5.26 -5.18
CA VAL A 128 9.46 -4.12 -5.72
C VAL A 128 9.17 -2.85 -4.92
N GLU A 129 7.90 -2.63 -4.59
CA GLU A 129 7.43 -1.50 -3.80
C GLU A 129 8.03 -1.45 -2.39
N GLU A 130 8.37 -2.59 -1.82
CA GLU A 130 9.02 -2.68 -0.51
C GLU A 130 10.54 -2.49 -0.59
N GLN A 131 11.15 -2.85 -1.71
CA GLN A 131 12.57 -2.61 -1.97
C GLN A 131 12.86 -1.16 -2.33
N ASP A 132 11.93 -0.49 -2.99
CA ASP A 132 12.06 0.90 -3.42
C ASP A 132 11.48 1.91 -2.41
N ARG A 133 11.30 1.49 -1.14
CA ARG A 133 10.60 2.23 -0.09
C ARG A 133 11.43 3.37 0.49
N TRP A 134 10.77 4.52 0.65
CA TRP A 134 11.24 5.69 1.36
C TRP A 134 10.25 6.05 2.46
N PHE A 135 10.76 6.64 3.54
CA PHE A 135 9.95 6.93 4.72
C PHE A 135 10.36 8.25 5.37
N GLY A 136 9.39 8.95 5.92
CA GLY A 136 9.64 10.17 6.70
C GLY A 136 8.50 10.48 7.64
N THR A 137 8.81 11.26 8.67
CA THR A 137 7.87 11.69 9.72
C THR A 137 8.02 13.15 10.03
N VAL A 138 6.93 13.79 10.46
CA VAL A 138 6.90 15.15 10.97
C VAL A 138 5.81 15.26 12.05
N VAL A 139 6.08 16.00 13.12
CA VAL A 139 5.07 16.33 14.14
C VAL A 139 4.29 17.56 13.67
N MET A 140 2.97 17.50 13.70
CA MET A 140 2.11 18.60 13.28
C MET A 140 1.67 19.43 14.48
N GLU A 141 2.36 20.56 14.68
CA GLU A 141 2.20 21.43 15.85
C GLU A 141 1.17 22.57 15.63
N THR A 142 0.54 22.63 14.48
CA THR A 142 -0.43 23.68 14.13
C THR A 142 -1.69 23.02 13.55
N GLU A 143 -2.85 23.40 14.08
CA GLU A 143 -4.15 22.97 13.59
C GLU A 143 -4.52 23.61 12.25
N GLY A 144 -5.36 22.95 11.48
CA GLY A 144 -5.88 23.44 10.22
C GLY A 144 -5.79 22.45 9.08
N GLU A 145 -5.92 22.96 7.86
CA GLU A 145 -5.82 22.16 6.65
C GLU A 145 -4.38 22.14 6.13
N ILE A 146 -3.87 20.95 5.91
CA ILE A 146 -2.55 20.76 5.29
C ILE A 146 -2.75 20.45 3.82
N ASP A 147 -2.10 21.22 2.96
CA ASP A 147 -1.81 20.83 1.58
C ASP A 147 -0.42 20.21 1.50
N TRP A 148 -0.26 19.11 0.75
CA TRP A 148 1.03 18.48 0.58
C TRP A 148 1.24 17.85 -0.80
N TYR A 149 2.50 17.69 -1.18
CA TYR A 149 2.94 16.96 -2.35
C TYR A 149 4.35 16.41 -2.13
N LEU A 150 4.75 15.49 -3.01
CA LEU A 150 6.10 14.90 -3.03
C LEU A 150 6.82 15.29 -4.31
N THR A 151 8.15 15.37 -4.22
CA THR A 151 9.03 15.41 -5.39
C THR A 151 10.12 14.34 -5.27
N ALA A 152 10.34 13.58 -6.33
CA ALA A 152 11.49 12.71 -6.49
C ALA A 152 12.48 13.36 -7.45
N ILE A 153 13.76 13.32 -7.10
CA ILE A 153 14.83 14.04 -7.82
C ILE A 153 15.91 13.05 -8.25
N LYS A 154 16.31 13.15 -9.52
CA LYS A 154 17.48 12.47 -10.07
C LYS A 154 18.18 13.34 -11.13
N ASN A 155 19.48 13.60 -10.96
CA ASN A 155 20.29 14.38 -11.93
C ASN A 155 19.64 15.70 -12.35
N GLY A 156 18.88 16.35 -11.45
CA GLY A 156 18.14 17.58 -11.74
C GLY A 156 16.78 17.37 -12.43
N GLN A 157 16.42 16.16 -12.82
CA GLN A 157 15.07 15.81 -13.23
C GLN A 157 14.19 15.70 -11.98
N VAL A 158 12.97 16.19 -12.07
CA VAL A 158 12.03 16.25 -10.94
C VAL A 158 10.69 15.67 -11.37
N GLU A 159 10.27 14.62 -10.67
CA GLU A 159 8.91 14.08 -10.78
C GLU A 159 8.11 14.49 -9.56
N ARG A 160 6.81 14.73 -9.75
CA ARG A 160 5.92 15.23 -8.71
C ARG A 160 4.72 14.31 -8.49
N TYR A 161 4.35 14.10 -7.24
CA TYR A 161 3.12 13.41 -6.84
C TYR A 161 2.29 14.28 -5.86
N PRO A 162 0.99 14.51 -6.11
CA PRO A 162 0.30 14.23 -7.38
C PRO A 162 0.88 15.08 -8.52
N ILE A 163 0.68 14.66 -9.76
CA ILE A 163 1.19 15.36 -10.95
C ILE A 163 0.72 16.82 -10.98
N GLU A 164 -0.53 17.04 -10.58
CA GLU A 164 -1.13 18.38 -10.48
C GLU A 164 -1.86 18.54 -9.15
N GLY A 165 -1.97 19.78 -8.65
CA GLY A 165 -2.66 20.08 -7.40
C GLY A 165 -1.92 19.59 -6.15
N TYR A 166 -2.65 19.33 -5.10
CA TYR A 166 -2.15 18.92 -3.78
C TYR A 166 -3.03 17.80 -3.21
N LYS A 167 -2.48 17.02 -2.30
CA LYS A 167 -3.26 16.19 -1.36
C LYS A 167 -3.52 17.01 -0.12
N SER A 168 -4.66 16.79 0.52
CA SER A 168 -5.02 17.50 1.74
C SER A 168 -5.33 16.53 2.88
N LEU A 169 -5.08 16.97 4.09
CA LEU A 169 -5.54 16.36 5.33
C LEU A 169 -5.86 17.45 6.35
N THR A 170 -6.69 17.13 7.35
CA THR A 170 -7.09 18.08 8.39
C THR A 170 -6.42 17.72 9.72
N ILE A 171 -5.84 18.73 10.40
CA ILE A 171 -5.36 18.62 11.78
C ILE A 171 -6.41 19.27 12.68
N VAL A 172 -6.93 18.49 13.61
CA VAL A 172 -7.96 18.92 14.57
C VAL A 172 -7.35 19.08 15.96
N ASN A 173 -7.63 20.19 16.61
CA ASN A 173 -7.30 20.33 18.00
C ASN A 173 -8.26 19.45 18.83
N PRO A 174 -7.76 18.54 19.67
CA PRO A 174 -8.63 17.68 20.47
C PRO A 174 -9.54 18.48 21.43
N ASN A 175 -9.18 19.72 21.78
CA ASN A 175 -10.00 20.58 22.60
C ASN A 175 -11.19 21.19 21.85
N ASP A 176 -11.17 21.15 20.49
CA ASP A 176 -12.26 21.64 19.64
C ASP A 176 -13.18 20.51 19.16
N LEU A 177 -12.90 19.27 19.57
CA LEU A 177 -13.79 18.15 19.30
C LEU A 177 -15.10 18.33 20.07
N SER A 178 -16.18 17.87 19.45
CA SER A 178 -17.49 17.84 20.08
C SER A 178 -17.43 17.16 21.44
N ASP A 179 -18.12 17.72 22.44
CA ASP A 179 -18.32 17.07 23.73
C ASP A 179 -19.04 15.71 23.62
N ILE A 180 -19.63 15.45 22.46
CA ILE A 180 -20.27 14.18 22.15
C ILE A 180 -19.27 13.26 21.46
N GLN A 181 -19.04 12.10 22.06
CA GLN A 181 -18.10 11.07 21.57
C GLN A 181 -18.80 9.71 21.51
N ILE A 182 -18.29 8.84 20.63
CA ILE A 182 -18.69 7.43 20.64
C ILE A 182 -18.05 6.80 21.88
N ASN A 183 -18.89 6.30 22.78
CA ASN A 183 -18.44 5.61 23.99
C ASN A 183 -18.25 4.12 23.71
N GLU A 184 -19.20 3.50 23.04
CA GLU A 184 -19.16 2.08 22.72
C GLU A 184 -19.81 1.81 21.37
N LEU A 185 -19.36 0.73 20.73
CA LEU A 185 -19.89 0.26 19.45
C LEU A 185 -20.04 -1.26 19.50
N LEU A 186 -21.22 -1.75 19.17
CA LEU A 186 -21.48 -3.18 18.96
C LEU A 186 -21.95 -3.40 17.52
N ALA A 187 -21.01 -3.82 16.66
CA ALA A 187 -21.25 -3.99 15.21
C ALA A 187 -21.82 -5.36 14.83
N ILE A 188 -21.91 -6.31 15.78
CA ILE A 188 -22.59 -7.59 15.62
C ILE A 188 -23.23 -7.91 16.96
N ASN A 189 -24.54 -7.65 17.10
CA ASN A 189 -25.28 -7.89 18.31
C ASN A 189 -26.25 -9.05 18.10
N ASP A 190 -25.79 -10.27 18.31
CA ASP A 190 -26.65 -11.46 18.14
C ASP A 190 -27.37 -11.87 19.43
N LEU A 191 -26.81 -11.56 20.62
CA LEU A 191 -27.31 -12.10 21.89
C LEU A 191 -27.03 -11.20 23.12
N THR A 192 -26.33 -10.07 22.98
CA THR A 192 -25.77 -9.34 24.12
C THR A 192 -26.79 -8.39 24.76
N LEU A 193 -27.44 -7.56 23.96
CA LEU A 193 -28.39 -6.54 24.41
C LEU A 193 -29.55 -6.44 23.44
N GLY A 194 -30.74 -6.88 23.89
CA GLY A 194 -31.97 -6.72 23.12
C GLY A 194 -32.64 -5.39 23.45
N ASP A 195 -33.36 -4.84 22.48
CA ASP A 195 -34.22 -3.69 22.66
C ASP A 195 -35.52 -4.05 23.39
N ASP A 196 -36.44 -3.07 23.56
CA ASP A 196 -37.71 -3.27 24.22
C ASP A 196 -38.68 -4.26 23.49
N TYR A 197 -38.37 -4.57 22.24
CA TYR A 197 -39.09 -5.54 21.39
C TYR A 197 -38.43 -6.92 21.38
N GLY A 198 -37.24 -7.05 21.99
CA GLY A 198 -36.45 -8.28 22.06
C GLY A 198 -35.63 -8.51 20.76
N GLU A 199 -35.43 -7.50 19.97
CA GLU A 199 -34.58 -7.53 18.78
C GLU A 199 -33.13 -7.20 19.16
N PHE A 200 -32.17 -7.78 18.44
CA PHE A 200 -30.74 -7.64 18.69
C PHE A 200 -30.10 -6.87 17.52
N ASP A 201 -30.32 -5.57 17.49
CA ASP A 201 -29.75 -4.69 16.49
C ASP A 201 -28.33 -4.24 16.87
N ASP A 202 -27.52 -3.92 15.87
CA ASP A 202 -26.25 -3.23 16.07
C ASP A 202 -26.50 -1.85 16.66
N TRP A 203 -25.63 -1.39 17.57
CA TRP A 203 -25.83 -0.11 18.22
C TRP A 203 -24.54 0.67 18.45
N ILE A 204 -24.69 1.97 18.63
CA ILE A 204 -23.64 2.92 18.98
C ILE A 204 -24.10 3.69 20.20
N GLU A 205 -23.27 3.68 21.25
CA GLU A 205 -23.46 4.52 22.44
C GLU A 205 -22.69 5.84 22.26
N LEU A 206 -23.36 6.94 22.51
CA LEU A 206 -22.75 8.27 22.52
C LEU A 206 -22.66 8.77 23.96
N ILE A 207 -21.52 9.33 24.32
CA ILE A 207 -21.33 10.02 25.61
C ILE A 207 -21.17 11.52 25.34
N ASN A 208 -21.86 12.33 26.16
CA ASN A 208 -21.71 13.77 26.16
C ASN A 208 -20.87 14.17 27.39
N HIS A 209 -19.69 14.72 27.13
CA HIS A 209 -18.80 15.27 28.16
C HIS A 209 -19.06 16.77 28.43
N GLY A 210 -19.93 17.39 27.67
CA GLY A 210 -20.28 18.80 27.81
C GLY A 210 -21.20 19.08 28.99
N GLU A 211 -21.26 20.35 29.39
CA GLU A 211 -22.11 20.82 30.48
C GLU A 211 -23.58 21.02 30.05
N THR A 212 -23.88 20.95 28.75
CA THR A 212 -25.23 21.11 28.17
C THR A 212 -25.68 19.84 27.46
N PRO A 213 -26.97 19.44 27.60
CA PRO A 213 -27.50 18.25 26.90
C PRO A 213 -27.55 18.45 25.40
#